data_fcd1988bca94f149400d69ef72c04ed8
#
_entry.id   fcd1988bca94f149400d69ef72c04ed8
#
_cell.length_a   1.000
_cell.length_b   1.000
_cell.length_c   1.000
_cell.angle_alpha   90.00
_cell.angle_beta   90.00
_cell.angle_gamma   90.00
#
_symmetry.space_group_name_H-M   'P 1'
#
loop_
_entity.id
_entity.type
_entity.pdbx_description
1 polymer ?
#
loop_
_entity_poly.entity_id
_entity_poly.type
_entity_poly.pdbx_seq_one_letter_code
_entity_poly.pdbx_strand_id
1 'polypeptide(L)'
;AFDTLADAPEDIRTNKRYRDTGDFSIDGLVKRIESDFGAQSLDIVIHSLANGPEVKKPLLETSRAGYLTAVSVSAYSLVSMVSRLAPLMRPGGSFLSLTYMASERVIPGYGGGMSSAKASLESDTRTLAYEAGRKYGLRLNTISAGPWASRAASAIGIIDRMVDYCAANAPLAEPLRPEEVGNTAAFLSSPLAAGITGTIIYVDKGYHSMGMSVTALESQG
;
A
#
# COMPACT_ATOMS: atom_id res chain seq x y z
N ALA A 1 3.00 -2.89 11.57
CA ALA A 1 2.06 -2.17 12.43
C ALA A 1 1.46 -3.15 13.43
N PHE A 2 1.25 -2.70 14.66
CA PHE A 2 0.63 -3.47 15.72
C PHE A 2 -0.63 -2.72 16.16
N ASP A 3 -1.69 -3.43 16.44
CA ASP A 3 -2.96 -2.83 16.86
C ASP A 3 -2.81 -2.18 18.23
N THR A 4 -2.28 -2.96 19.17
CA THR A 4 -1.96 -2.52 20.53
C THR A 4 -0.48 -2.79 20.84
N LEU A 5 0.05 -2.18 21.87
CA LEU A 5 1.44 -2.45 22.31
C LEU A 5 1.64 -3.92 22.75
N ALA A 6 0.58 -4.58 23.21
CA ALA A 6 0.64 -5.99 23.61
C ALA A 6 0.86 -6.94 22.40
N ASP A 7 0.45 -6.53 21.20
CA ASP A 7 0.64 -7.31 19.97
C ASP A 7 2.08 -7.24 19.44
N ALA A 8 2.87 -6.29 19.92
CA ALA A 8 4.26 -6.18 19.52
C ALA A 8 5.10 -7.27 20.21
N PRO A 9 5.92 -8.03 19.45
CA PRO A 9 6.84 -9.02 20.01
C PRO A 9 7.80 -8.39 21.04
N GLU A 10 8.25 -9.20 21.99
CA GLU A 10 9.09 -8.71 23.08
C GLU A 10 10.42 -8.11 22.60
N ASP A 11 11.05 -8.73 21.59
CA ASP A 11 12.27 -8.24 20.97
C ASP A 11 12.09 -6.85 20.31
N ILE A 12 10.89 -6.55 19.82
CA ILE A 12 10.55 -5.21 19.30
C ILE A 12 10.31 -4.24 20.46
N ARG A 13 9.55 -4.64 21.48
CA ARG A 13 9.25 -3.76 22.64
C ARG A 13 10.50 -3.37 23.42
N THR A 14 11.47 -4.27 23.53
CA THR A 14 12.73 -4.06 24.24
C THR A 14 13.84 -3.44 23.38
N ASN A 15 13.61 -3.31 22.08
CA ASN A 15 14.58 -2.73 21.15
C ASN A 15 14.88 -1.28 21.52
N LYS A 16 16.17 -0.91 21.53
CA LYS A 16 16.65 0.45 21.84
C LYS A 16 15.96 1.55 21.03
N ARG A 17 15.49 1.23 19.83
CA ARG A 17 14.81 2.19 18.95
C ARG A 17 13.39 2.52 19.42
N TYR A 18 12.71 1.60 20.11
CA TYR A 18 11.28 1.70 20.40
C TYR A 18 10.95 1.75 21.88
N ARG A 19 11.77 1.13 22.76
CA ARG A 19 11.48 0.98 24.19
C ARG A 19 11.19 2.29 24.93
N ASP A 20 11.78 3.40 24.46
CA ASP A 20 11.64 4.71 25.09
C ASP A 20 10.69 5.66 24.33
N THR A 21 9.98 5.15 23.31
CA THR A 21 9.08 5.96 22.45
C THR A 21 7.62 5.97 22.93
N GLY A 22 7.31 5.30 24.04
CA GLY A 22 5.95 5.14 24.54
C GLY A 22 5.16 4.09 23.74
N ASP A 23 3.85 4.29 23.60
CA ASP A 23 2.98 3.40 22.82
C ASP A 23 3.09 3.69 21.32
N PHE A 24 3.86 2.89 20.60
CA PHE A 24 4.07 2.97 19.16
C PHE A 24 3.10 2.11 18.34
N SER A 25 2.03 1.61 18.96
CA SER A 25 0.94 0.90 18.28
C SER A 25 -0.01 1.86 17.57
N ILE A 26 -0.96 1.31 16.80
CA ILE A 26 -2.01 2.13 16.18
C ILE A 26 -2.91 2.75 17.26
N ASP A 27 -3.24 2.02 18.33
CA ASP A 27 -3.97 2.58 19.46
C ASP A 27 -3.21 3.71 20.15
N GLY A 28 -1.88 3.60 20.27
CA GLY A 28 -1.03 4.68 20.79
C GLY A 28 -1.05 5.91 19.89
N LEU A 29 -1.04 5.71 18.56
CA LEU A 29 -1.18 6.79 17.59
C LEU A 29 -2.54 7.49 17.72
N VAL A 30 -3.63 6.73 17.85
CA VAL A 30 -4.99 7.28 18.06
C VAL A 30 -5.04 8.16 19.30
N LYS A 31 -4.60 7.64 20.45
CA LYS A 31 -4.55 8.38 21.71
C LYS A 31 -3.76 9.69 21.59
N ARG A 32 -2.64 9.62 20.84
CA ARG A 32 -1.80 10.82 20.63
C ARG A 32 -2.50 11.86 19.76
N ILE A 33 -3.16 11.43 18.68
CA ILE A 33 -3.92 12.34 17.81
C ILE A 33 -5.08 12.99 18.60
N GLU A 34 -5.82 12.20 19.39
CA GLU A 34 -6.91 12.72 20.22
C GLU A 34 -6.41 13.74 21.24
N SER A 35 -5.27 13.45 21.89
CA SER A 35 -4.66 14.36 22.86
C SER A 35 -4.17 15.66 22.24
N ASP A 36 -3.54 15.60 21.07
CA ASP A 36 -2.88 16.75 20.46
C ASP A 36 -3.85 17.61 19.62
N PHE A 37 -4.87 17.00 18.99
CA PHE A 37 -5.73 17.65 18.00
C PHE A 37 -7.23 17.53 18.30
N GLY A 38 -7.64 16.67 19.23
CA GLY A 38 -9.05 16.43 19.56
C GLY A 38 -9.77 15.50 18.58
N ALA A 39 -11.09 15.37 18.75
CA ALA A 39 -11.96 14.58 17.90
C ALA A 39 -12.14 15.22 16.52
N GLN A 40 -12.41 14.39 15.50
CA GLN A 40 -12.66 14.83 14.12
C GLN A 40 -11.58 15.80 13.59
N SER A 41 -10.32 15.46 13.86
CA SER A 41 -9.18 16.30 13.50
C SER A 41 -8.47 15.88 12.21
N LEU A 42 -8.80 14.69 11.67
CA LEU A 42 -8.17 14.14 10.48
C LEU A 42 -9.01 14.37 9.23
N ASP A 43 -8.38 14.80 8.15
CA ASP A 43 -8.98 14.93 6.82
C ASP A 43 -8.48 13.84 5.86
N ILE A 44 -7.21 13.47 5.97
CA ILE A 44 -6.55 12.55 5.06
C ILE A 44 -5.69 11.56 5.84
N VAL A 45 -5.82 10.28 5.51
CA VAL A 45 -4.93 9.23 6.00
C VAL A 45 -4.33 8.48 4.83
N ILE A 46 -3.01 8.38 4.78
CA ILE A 46 -2.28 7.64 3.74
C ILE A 46 -1.64 6.40 4.36
N HIS A 47 -2.12 5.23 3.94
CA HIS A 47 -1.54 3.94 4.27
C HIS A 47 -0.47 3.58 3.24
N SER A 48 0.79 3.78 3.60
CA SER A 48 1.96 3.41 2.78
C SER A 48 2.85 2.41 3.53
N LEU A 49 2.24 1.33 4.00
CA LEU A 49 2.90 0.29 4.78
C LEU A 49 2.96 -1.01 3.97
N ALA A 50 4.13 -1.63 3.94
CA ALA A 50 4.31 -2.97 3.40
C ALA A 50 5.55 -3.63 4.02
N ASN A 51 5.47 -4.93 4.25
CA ASN A 51 6.61 -5.74 4.64
C ASN A 51 6.42 -7.16 4.12
N GLY A 52 7.40 -7.66 3.38
CA GLY A 52 7.46 -9.03 2.92
C GLY A 52 8.83 -9.60 3.27
N PRO A 53 9.02 -10.20 4.45
CA PRO A 53 10.33 -10.68 4.89
C PRO A 53 10.94 -11.72 3.94
N GLU A 54 10.10 -12.42 3.20
CA GLU A 54 10.50 -13.44 2.23
C GLU A 54 10.20 -13.05 0.77
N VAL A 55 10.07 -11.76 0.46
CA VAL A 55 9.69 -11.25 -0.88
C VAL A 55 10.57 -11.78 -2.02
N LYS A 56 11.81 -12.16 -1.73
CA LYS A 56 12.75 -12.75 -2.71
C LYS A 56 12.55 -14.25 -2.96
N LYS A 57 11.78 -14.93 -2.10
CA LYS A 57 11.51 -16.36 -2.27
C LYS A 57 10.34 -16.58 -3.24
N PRO A 58 10.43 -17.58 -4.11
CA PRO A 58 9.26 -18.07 -4.83
C PRO A 58 8.12 -18.41 -3.85
N LEU A 59 6.88 -18.33 -4.31
CA LEU A 59 5.73 -18.64 -3.46
C LEU A 59 5.76 -20.08 -2.94
N LEU A 60 6.27 -21.02 -3.76
CA LEU A 60 6.43 -22.43 -3.38
C LEU A 60 7.42 -22.66 -2.23
N GLU A 61 8.32 -21.72 -1.98
CA GLU A 61 9.34 -21.80 -0.93
C GLU A 61 9.02 -20.85 0.26
N THR A 62 7.91 -20.13 0.16
CA THR A 62 7.51 -19.18 1.20
C THR A 62 6.99 -19.92 2.42
N SER A 63 7.53 -19.59 3.59
CA SER A 63 7.04 -20.14 4.85
C SER A 63 5.66 -19.58 5.22
N ARG A 64 4.89 -20.35 6.01
CA ARG A 64 3.63 -19.85 6.56
C ARG A 64 3.82 -18.54 7.35
N ALA A 65 4.87 -18.46 8.16
CA ALA A 65 5.17 -17.26 8.94
C ALA A 65 5.47 -16.05 8.05
N GLY A 66 6.29 -16.21 7.02
CA GLY A 66 6.59 -15.16 6.05
C GLY A 66 5.36 -14.69 5.29
N TYR A 67 4.52 -15.64 4.82
CA TYR A 67 3.27 -15.35 4.15
C TYR A 67 2.29 -14.57 5.03
N LEU A 68 2.06 -15.04 6.26
CA LEU A 68 1.16 -14.38 7.20
C LEU A 68 1.68 -12.98 7.60
N THR A 69 2.99 -12.82 7.74
CA THR A 69 3.59 -11.50 7.99
C THR A 69 3.36 -10.55 6.82
N ALA A 70 3.52 -11.03 5.58
CA ALA A 70 3.26 -10.20 4.39
C ALA A 70 1.81 -9.71 4.36
N VAL A 71 0.83 -10.58 4.56
CA VAL A 71 -0.60 -10.22 4.58
C VAL A 71 -0.93 -9.34 5.78
N SER A 72 -0.44 -9.67 6.97
CA SER A 72 -0.72 -8.91 8.20
C SER A 72 -0.22 -7.47 8.10
N VAL A 73 1.02 -7.27 7.65
CA VAL A 73 1.63 -5.92 7.62
C VAL A 73 1.21 -5.13 6.38
N SER A 74 0.97 -5.79 5.24
CA SER A 74 0.74 -5.07 3.98
C SER A 74 -0.74 -4.96 3.58
N ALA A 75 -1.64 -5.70 4.23
CA ALA A 75 -3.08 -5.65 3.97
C ALA A 75 -3.87 -5.35 5.26
N TYR A 76 -3.81 -6.25 6.27
CA TYR A 76 -4.58 -6.07 7.49
C TYR A 76 -4.31 -4.75 8.20
N SER A 77 -3.10 -4.21 8.10
CA SER A 77 -2.78 -2.90 8.69
C SER A 77 -3.65 -1.76 8.15
N LEU A 78 -4.16 -1.85 6.90
CA LEU A 78 -5.17 -0.90 6.39
C LEU A 78 -6.49 -1.05 7.15
N VAL A 79 -6.96 -2.30 7.34
CA VAL A 79 -8.19 -2.59 8.10
C VAL A 79 -8.08 -2.02 9.51
N SER A 80 -6.96 -2.28 10.18
CA SER A 80 -6.67 -1.78 11.51
C SER A 80 -6.65 -0.24 11.57
N MET A 81 -5.97 0.43 10.63
CA MET A 81 -5.93 1.89 10.59
C MET A 81 -7.30 2.50 10.31
N VAL A 82 -8.07 1.96 9.35
CA VAL A 82 -9.42 2.46 9.07
C VAL A 82 -10.32 2.28 10.29
N SER A 83 -10.34 1.10 10.90
CA SER A 83 -11.14 0.81 12.08
C SER A 83 -10.91 1.80 13.24
N ARG A 84 -9.67 2.22 13.45
CA ARG A 84 -9.26 3.04 14.60
C ARG A 84 -9.19 4.53 14.31
N LEU A 85 -8.86 4.92 13.07
CA LEU A 85 -8.71 6.33 12.71
C LEU A 85 -9.98 6.93 12.09
N ALA A 86 -10.87 6.12 11.48
CA ALA A 86 -12.11 6.63 10.90
C ALA A 86 -12.98 7.44 11.88
N PRO A 87 -13.10 7.06 13.17
CA PRO A 87 -13.84 7.88 14.16
C PRO A 87 -13.24 9.28 14.39
N LEU A 88 -11.94 9.47 14.10
CA LEU A 88 -11.24 10.75 14.24
C LEU A 88 -11.27 11.60 12.97
N MET A 89 -11.79 11.06 11.88
CA MET A 89 -11.85 11.78 10.61
C MET A 89 -13.11 12.64 10.48
N ARG A 90 -12.95 13.73 9.75
CA ARG A 90 -14.09 14.57 9.34
C ARG A 90 -14.88 13.89 8.23
N PRO A 91 -16.23 14.03 8.20
CA PRO A 91 -17.01 13.59 7.05
C PRO A 91 -16.48 14.18 5.74
N GLY A 92 -16.44 13.36 4.69
CA GLY A 92 -15.82 13.73 3.41
C GLY A 92 -14.30 13.45 3.33
N GLY A 93 -13.70 13.06 4.45
CA GLY A 93 -12.28 12.69 4.51
C GLY A 93 -11.92 11.49 3.63
N SER A 94 -10.61 11.31 3.42
CA SER A 94 -10.08 10.33 2.47
C SER A 94 -9.02 9.43 3.08
N PHE A 95 -9.20 8.11 2.93
CA PHE A 95 -8.13 7.13 3.06
C PHE A 95 -7.54 6.79 1.69
N LEU A 96 -6.22 6.71 1.62
CA LEU A 96 -5.50 6.20 0.45
C LEU A 96 -4.56 5.09 0.87
N SER A 97 -4.46 4.05 0.04
CA SER A 97 -3.42 3.03 0.17
C SER A 97 -2.63 2.86 -1.12
N LEU A 98 -1.51 2.12 -1.06
CA LEU A 98 -0.66 1.84 -2.21
C LEU A 98 -0.62 0.33 -2.47
N THR A 99 -0.96 -0.05 -3.69
CA THR A 99 -0.87 -1.42 -4.20
C THR A 99 0.11 -1.51 -5.37
N TYR A 100 0.18 -2.68 -5.95
CA TYR A 100 0.99 -2.96 -7.13
C TYR A 100 0.27 -4.01 -8.00
N MET A 101 0.40 -3.90 -9.30
CA MET A 101 -0.25 -4.80 -10.27
C MET A 101 0.02 -6.29 -10.07
N ALA A 102 0.98 -6.66 -9.21
CA ALA A 102 1.20 -8.04 -8.79
C ALA A 102 0.00 -8.65 -8.05
N SER A 103 -1.01 -7.87 -7.66
CA SER A 103 -2.31 -8.34 -7.19
C SER A 103 -3.08 -9.12 -8.25
N GLU A 104 -2.88 -8.79 -9.53
CA GLU A 104 -3.61 -9.34 -10.67
C GLU A 104 -2.72 -10.04 -11.70
N ARG A 105 -1.44 -9.74 -11.72
CA ARG A 105 -0.47 -10.23 -12.71
C ARG A 105 0.68 -10.97 -12.04
N VAL A 106 1.20 -11.97 -12.71
CA VAL A 106 2.41 -12.65 -12.25
C VAL A 106 3.62 -11.77 -12.53
N ILE A 107 4.32 -11.40 -11.47
CA ILE A 107 5.58 -10.66 -11.53
C ILE A 107 6.69 -11.57 -11.02
N PRO A 108 7.47 -12.21 -11.89
CA PRO A 108 8.58 -13.05 -11.46
C PRO A 108 9.57 -12.29 -10.58
N GLY A 109 9.94 -12.88 -9.43
CA GLY A 109 10.81 -12.24 -8.45
C GLY A 109 10.10 -11.39 -7.39
N TYR A 110 8.77 -11.22 -7.50
CA TYR A 110 7.93 -10.58 -6.48
C TYR A 110 7.14 -11.66 -5.72
N GLY A 111 7.80 -12.31 -4.76
CA GLY A 111 7.28 -13.50 -4.07
C GLY A 111 6.94 -13.26 -2.59
N GLY A 112 7.15 -14.28 -1.77
CA GLY A 112 6.98 -14.19 -0.30
C GLY A 112 5.56 -13.88 0.16
N GLY A 113 4.53 -14.15 -0.66
CA GLY A 113 3.13 -13.81 -0.32
C GLY A 113 2.75 -12.35 -0.58
N MET A 114 3.64 -11.53 -1.14
CA MET A 114 3.36 -10.11 -1.38
C MET A 114 2.26 -9.88 -2.44
N SER A 115 2.19 -10.70 -3.48
CA SER A 115 1.09 -10.63 -4.46
C SER A 115 -0.27 -10.88 -3.81
N SER A 116 -0.35 -11.90 -2.96
CA SER A 116 -1.56 -12.20 -2.18
C SER A 116 -1.92 -11.07 -1.23
N ALA A 117 -0.93 -10.46 -0.57
CA ALA A 117 -1.15 -9.31 0.30
C ALA A 117 -1.71 -8.11 -0.47
N LYS A 118 -1.21 -7.84 -1.69
CA LYS A 118 -1.74 -6.76 -2.54
C LYS A 118 -3.15 -7.05 -3.02
N ALA A 119 -3.47 -8.28 -3.39
CA ALA A 119 -4.82 -8.69 -3.74
C ALA A 119 -5.80 -8.55 -2.56
N SER A 120 -5.39 -8.94 -1.35
CA SER A 120 -6.16 -8.74 -0.13
C SER A 120 -6.40 -7.25 0.15
N LEU A 121 -5.36 -6.41 0.05
CA LEU A 121 -5.46 -4.96 0.24
C LEU A 121 -6.50 -4.33 -0.70
N GLU A 122 -6.53 -4.72 -1.97
CA GLU A 122 -7.49 -4.23 -2.95
C GLU A 122 -8.91 -4.71 -2.68
N SER A 123 -9.07 -5.96 -2.23
CA SER A 123 -10.36 -6.48 -1.78
C SER A 123 -10.87 -5.72 -0.56
N ASP A 124 -10.02 -5.54 0.43
CA ASP A 124 -10.35 -4.82 1.66
C ASP A 124 -10.66 -3.34 1.38
N THR A 125 -9.97 -2.70 0.44
CA THR A 125 -10.28 -1.34 -0.01
C THR A 125 -11.75 -1.20 -0.42
N ARG A 126 -12.28 -2.13 -1.21
CA ARG A 126 -13.68 -2.11 -1.66
C ARG A 126 -14.67 -2.29 -0.51
N THR A 127 -14.39 -3.24 0.37
CA THR A 127 -15.24 -3.52 1.54
C THR A 127 -15.24 -2.36 2.53
N LEU A 128 -14.05 -1.85 2.86
CA LEU A 128 -13.90 -0.71 3.78
C LEU A 128 -14.48 0.59 3.21
N ALA A 129 -14.42 0.79 1.88
CA ALA A 129 -15.05 1.93 1.23
C ALA A 129 -16.57 1.95 1.46
N TYR A 130 -17.20 0.78 1.41
CA TYR A 130 -18.62 0.64 1.73
C TYR A 130 -18.88 0.90 3.23
N GLU A 131 -18.15 0.22 4.12
CA GLU A 131 -18.38 0.29 5.55
C GLU A 131 -18.07 1.68 6.13
N ALA A 132 -16.90 2.25 5.81
CA ALA A 132 -16.50 3.57 6.30
C ALA A 132 -17.31 4.69 5.61
N GLY A 133 -17.69 4.48 4.34
CA GLY A 133 -18.57 5.40 3.63
C GLY A 133 -19.94 5.51 4.28
N ARG A 134 -20.57 4.38 4.61
CA ARG A 134 -21.87 4.34 5.26
C ARG A 134 -21.86 4.86 6.70
N LYS A 135 -20.81 4.53 7.44
CA LYS A 135 -20.75 4.86 8.87
C LYS A 135 -20.22 6.25 9.16
N TYR A 136 -19.25 6.72 8.36
CA TYR A 136 -18.50 7.96 8.68
C TYR A 136 -18.49 8.97 7.52
N GLY A 137 -19.07 8.65 6.37
CA GLY A 137 -19.03 9.52 5.18
C GLY A 137 -17.65 9.67 4.56
N LEU A 138 -16.80 8.63 4.67
CA LEU A 138 -15.42 8.66 4.20
C LEU A 138 -15.27 8.01 2.83
N ARG A 139 -14.23 8.41 2.10
CA ARG A 139 -13.81 7.78 0.85
C ARG A 139 -12.55 6.96 1.06
N LEU A 140 -12.48 5.82 0.39
CA LEU A 140 -11.34 4.91 0.46
C LEU A 140 -10.93 4.46 -0.93
N ASN A 141 -9.70 4.75 -1.34
CA ASN A 141 -9.19 4.39 -2.66
C ASN A 141 -7.75 3.86 -2.55
N THR A 142 -7.32 3.15 -3.57
CA THR A 142 -5.97 2.60 -3.64
C THR A 142 -5.30 3.00 -4.95
N ILE A 143 -4.05 3.38 -4.90
CA ILE A 143 -3.23 3.66 -6.08
C ILE A 143 -2.34 2.45 -6.36
N SER A 144 -2.48 1.87 -7.55
CA SER A 144 -1.58 0.87 -8.09
C SER A 144 -0.45 1.58 -8.82
N ALA A 145 0.65 1.78 -8.11
CA ALA A 145 1.81 2.49 -8.65
C ALA A 145 2.73 1.53 -9.42
N GLY A 146 3.29 2.01 -10.52
CA GLY A 146 4.38 1.32 -11.24
C GLY A 146 5.65 1.23 -10.38
N PRO A 147 6.63 0.43 -10.81
CA PRO A 147 7.88 0.29 -10.07
C PRO A 147 8.66 1.61 -10.02
N TRP A 148 9.17 1.91 -8.84
CA TRP A 148 10.05 3.04 -8.58
C TRP A 148 11.11 2.67 -7.55
N ALA A 149 12.35 3.11 -7.74
CA ALA A 149 13.50 2.79 -6.89
C ALA A 149 13.44 3.51 -5.52
N SER A 150 12.43 3.15 -4.70
CA SER A 150 12.33 3.61 -3.32
C SER A 150 13.23 2.80 -2.39
N ARG A 151 13.48 3.32 -1.18
CA ARG A 151 14.22 2.58 -0.16
C ARG A 151 13.61 1.20 0.13
N ALA A 152 12.29 1.10 0.20
CA ALA A 152 11.59 -0.16 0.44
C ALA A 152 11.72 -1.11 -0.76
N ALA A 153 11.60 -0.59 -1.98
CA ALA A 153 11.70 -1.37 -3.20
C ALA A 153 13.13 -1.87 -3.47
N SER A 154 14.16 -1.14 -3.05
CA SER A 154 15.56 -1.57 -3.16
C SER A 154 15.84 -2.89 -2.41
N ALA A 155 15.06 -3.20 -1.38
CA ALA A 155 15.15 -4.47 -0.67
C ALA A 155 14.74 -5.68 -1.54
N ILE A 156 13.97 -5.48 -2.62
CA ILE A 156 13.56 -6.52 -3.57
C ILE A 156 14.78 -7.00 -4.39
N GLY A 157 15.73 -6.10 -4.67
CA GLY A 157 16.99 -6.42 -5.37
C GLY A 157 16.91 -6.49 -6.89
N ILE A 158 15.70 -6.33 -7.47
CA ILE A 158 15.46 -6.34 -8.93
C ILE A 158 14.75 -5.07 -9.40
N ILE A 159 14.63 -4.07 -8.52
CA ILE A 159 13.79 -2.89 -8.78
C ILE A 159 14.22 -2.09 -10.00
N ASP A 160 15.53 -1.91 -10.21
CA ASP A 160 16.02 -1.16 -11.36
C ASP A 160 15.62 -1.84 -12.68
N ARG A 161 15.77 -3.18 -12.73
CA ARG A 161 15.31 -3.97 -13.89
C ARG A 161 13.81 -3.88 -14.11
N MET A 162 13.02 -3.80 -13.05
CA MET A 162 11.57 -3.61 -13.15
C MET A 162 11.23 -2.22 -13.71
N VAL A 163 11.94 -1.17 -13.28
CA VAL A 163 11.79 0.20 -13.79
C VAL A 163 12.12 0.25 -15.27
N ASP A 164 13.29 -0.27 -15.66
CA ASP A 164 13.73 -0.28 -17.05
C ASP A 164 12.76 -1.06 -17.95
N TYR A 165 12.32 -2.23 -17.49
CA TYR A 165 11.36 -3.05 -18.24
C TYR A 165 10.03 -2.35 -18.44
N CYS A 166 9.46 -1.75 -17.39
CA CYS A 166 8.21 -1.01 -17.49
C CYS A 166 8.37 0.22 -18.41
N ALA A 167 9.44 0.98 -18.28
CA ALA A 167 9.72 2.12 -19.14
C ALA A 167 9.83 1.73 -20.62
N ALA A 168 10.47 0.58 -20.91
CA ALA A 168 10.61 0.08 -22.27
C ALA A 168 9.32 -0.44 -22.90
N ASN A 169 8.34 -0.87 -22.09
CA ASN A 169 7.12 -1.52 -22.56
C ASN A 169 5.82 -0.76 -22.27
N ALA A 170 5.86 0.34 -21.53
CA ALA A 170 4.68 1.15 -21.24
C ALA A 170 4.30 2.05 -22.41
N PRO A 171 3.01 2.43 -22.57
CA PRO A 171 2.58 3.44 -23.53
C PRO A 171 3.32 4.77 -23.42
N LEU A 172 3.59 5.23 -22.20
CA LEU A 172 4.47 6.36 -21.95
C LEU A 172 5.85 5.82 -21.63
N ALA A 173 6.74 5.81 -22.65
CA ALA A 173 8.05 5.14 -22.62
C ALA A 173 9.09 5.93 -21.79
N GLU A 174 8.81 6.12 -20.50
CA GLU A 174 9.68 6.77 -19.54
C GLU A 174 9.48 6.20 -18.13
N PRO A 175 10.48 6.28 -17.25
CA PRO A 175 10.33 5.86 -15.86
C PRO A 175 9.24 6.64 -15.13
N LEU A 176 8.52 5.96 -14.24
CA LEU A 176 7.56 6.60 -13.35
C LEU A 176 8.30 7.53 -12.38
N ARG A 177 7.76 8.72 -12.19
CA ARG A 177 8.24 9.68 -11.19
C ARG A 177 7.32 9.66 -9.96
N PRO A 178 7.88 9.74 -8.74
CA PRO A 178 7.08 9.69 -7.51
C PRO A 178 6.05 10.84 -7.43
N GLU A 179 6.33 12.00 -8.04
CA GLU A 179 5.41 13.14 -8.11
C GLU A 179 4.11 12.78 -8.86
N GLU A 180 4.14 11.89 -9.82
CA GLU A 180 2.95 11.48 -10.58
C GLU A 180 2.00 10.66 -9.70
N VAL A 181 2.55 9.83 -8.83
CA VAL A 181 1.79 9.12 -7.78
C VAL A 181 1.27 10.12 -6.74
N GLY A 182 2.12 11.07 -6.32
CA GLY A 182 1.76 12.14 -5.39
C GLY A 182 0.64 13.04 -5.90
N ASN A 183 0.67 13.43 -7.18
CA ASN A 183 -0.38 14.23 -7.81
C ASN A 183 -1.71 13.49 -7.85
N THR A 184 -1.69 12.19 -8.15
CA THR A 184 -2.90 11.34 -8.09
C THR A 184 -3.42 11.21 -6.65
N ALA A 185 -2.52 11.06 -5.69
CA ALA A 185 -2.89 11.02 -4.28
C ALA A 185 -3.52 12.34 -3.82
N ALA A 186 -2.97 13.47 -4.23
CA ALA A 186 -3.52 14.81 -3.94
C ALA A 186 -4.92 14.98 -4.55
N PHE A 187 -5.11 14.58 -5.83
CA PHE A 187 -6.42 14.58 -6.47
C PHE A 187 -7.43 13.72 -5.71
N LEU A 188 -7.10 12.45 -5.44
CA LEU A 188 -8.00 11.52 -4.76
C LEU A 188 -8.33 11.96 -3.31
N SER A 189 -7.44 12.69 -2.67
CA SER A 189 -7.66 13.23 -1.32
C SER A 189 -8.49 14.51 -1.33
N SER A 190 -8.57 15.20 -2.46
CA SER A 190 -9.25 16.49 -2.58
C SER A 190 -10.77 16.34 -2.77
N PRO A 191 -11.56 17.41 -2.58
CA PRO A 191 -12.98 17.45 -2.91
C PRO A 191 -13.29 17.20 -4.40
N LEU A 192 -12.34 17.38 -5.30
CA LEU A 192 -12.49 17.09 -6.73
C LEU A 192 -12.81 15.60 -6.99
N ALA A 193 -12.39 14.72 -6.08
CA ALA A 193 -12.66 13.29 -6.14
C ALA A 193 -13.84 12.85 -5.24
N ALA A 194 -14.77 13.74 -4.90
CA ALA A 194 -15.86 13.46 -3.96
C ALA A 194 -16.75 12.26 -4.36
N GLY A 195 -16.88 11.98 -5.66
CA GLY A 195 -17.62 10.83 -6.18
C GLY A 195 -16.79 9.56 -6.35
N ILE A 196 -15.50 9.54 -5.97
CA ILE A 196 -14.58 8.42 -6.21
C ILE A 196 -14.28 7.72 -4.89
N THR A 197 -14.73 6.46 -4.76
CA THR A 197 -14.46 5.60 -3.61
C THR A 197 -14.48 4.12 -4.01
N GLY A 198 -13.73 3.27 -3.32
CA GLY A 198 -13.67 1.82 -3.55
C GLY A 198 -12.95 1.42 -4.84
N THR A 199 -12.15 2.32 -5.43
CA THR A 199 -11.46 2.08 -6.70
C THR A 199 -9.95 1.89 -6.54
N ILE A 200 -9.37 1.21 -7.51
CA ILE A 200 -7.94 1.08 -7.73
C ILE A 200 -7.58 1.92 -8.95
N ILE A 201 -6.74 2.94 -8.77
CA ILE A 201 -6.26 3.83 -9.84
C ILE A 201 -4.82 3.44 -10.19
N TYR A 202 -4.59 3.12 -11.46
CA TYR A 202 -3.25 2.82 -11.95
C TYR A 202 -2.49 4.10 -12.26
N VAL A 203 -1.26 4.18 -11.75
CA VAL A 203 -0.28 5.23 -12.04
C VAL A 203 1.03 4.53 -12.37
N ASP A 204 1.16 4.07 -13.60
CA ASP A 204 2.22 3.17 -14.05
C ASP A 204 2.63 3.40 -15.52
N LYS A 205 2.42 4.61 -16.02
CA LYS A 205 2.68 4.96 -17.43
C LYS A 205 1.82 4.19 -18.43
N GLY A 206 0.73 3.55 -17.96
CA GLY A 206 -0.16 2.73 -18.77
C GLY A 206 0.30 1.28 -18.92
N TYR A 207 1.38 0.88 -18.22
CA TYR A 207 1.94 -0.48 -18.34
C TYR A 207 0.90 -1.58 -18.03
N HIS A 208 0.01 -1.37 -17.05
CA HIS A 208 -1.04 -2.34 -16.68
C HIS A 208 -1.95 -2.74 -17.85
N SER A 209 -2.12 -1.87 -18.85
CA SER A 209 -2.98 -2.11 -20.03
C SER A 209 -2.29 -2.92 -21.12
N MET A 210 -0.97 -3.15 -20.99
CA MET A 210 -0.19 -3.83 -22.01
C MET A 210 -0.34 -5.35 -21.91
N GLY A 211 -0.44 -5.98 -23.10
CA GLY A 211 -0.31 -7.41 -23.27
C GLY A 211 1.10 -7.80 -23.73
N MET A 212 1.18 -8.75 -24.62
CA MET A 212 2.43 -9.20 -25.24
C MET A 212 2.84 -8.25 -26.39
N SER A 213 4.10 -7.81 -26.40
CA SER A 213 4.66 -7.08 -27.54
C SER A 213 5.22 -8.08 -28.58
N VAL A 214 4.65 -8.08 -29.78
CA VAL A 214 5.17 -8.85 -30.92
C VAL A 214 6.44 -8.23 -31.51
N THR A 215 6.62 -6.92 -31.35
CA THR A 215 7.82 -6.20 -31.85
C THR A 215 9.08 -6.51 -31.01
N ALA A 216 8.93 -6.96 -29.77
CA ALA A 216 10.07 -7.39 -28.95
C ALA A 216 10.76 -8.68 -29.49
N LEU A 217 10.10 -9.44 -30.37
CA LEU A 217 10.66 -10.63 -30.99
C LEU A 217 11.60 -10.29 -32.17
N GLU A 218 11.45 -9.11 -32.78
CA GLU A 218 12.25 -8.67 -33.92
C GLU A 218 13.63 -8.15 -33.53
N SER A 219 13.83 -7.78 -32.27
CA SER A 219 15.11 -7.24 -31.77
C SER A 219 16.12 -8.29 -31.28
N GLN A 220 15.79 -9.60 -31.39
CA GLN A 220 16.64 -10.71 -30.96
C GLN A 220 17.18 -11.51 -32.14
N GLY A 221 17.07 -11.00 -33.37
CA GLY A 221 17.59 -11.62 -34.61
C GLY A 221 18.91 -11.01 -35.08
#